data_eb88aae9735b44cd2c2a078db303bd85
#
_entry.id   eb88aae9735b44cd2c2a078db303bd85
#
_cell.length_a   1.000
_cell.length_b   1.000
_cell.length_c   1.000
_cell.angle_alpha   90.00
_cell.angle_beta   90.00
_cell.angle_gamma   90.00
#
_symmetry.space_group_name_H-M   'P 1'
#
loop_
_entity.id
_entity.type
_entity.pdbx_description
1 polymer ?
#
loop_
_entity_poly.entity_id
_entity_poly.type
_entity_poly.pdbx_seq_one_letter_code
_entity_poly.pdbx_strand_id
1 'polypeptide(L)'
;MKNKKTEVYRIIKQRIIEGILAPGLPINEIELATDLNVSKTPVREALRQLEREGFVTTTPGRGSMVSPITFQDIREIYEMREILECCAAKRGALRCDVAEVRESKRQLEKMMGKNPDPKSFPWGEEEKKRIVQPCSASLYDAITIEA
;
A
#
# COMPACT_ATOMS: atom_id res chain seq x y z
N MET A 1 -29.88 13.85 1.48
CA MET A 1 -29.38 13.39 2.80
C MET A 1 -28.20 12.47 2.56
N LYS A 2 -26.98 12.88 2.94
CA LYS A 2 -25.80 11.97 2.87
C LYS A 2 -26.08 10.79 3.79
N ASN A 3 -25.97 9.59 3.24
CA ASN A 3 -26.23 8.35 3.98
C ASN A 3 -25.16 8.22 5.08
N LYS A 4 -25.55 8.42 6.34
CA LYS A 4 -24.66 8.34 7.52
C LYS A 4 -23.81 7.06 7.52
N LYS A 5 -24.35 5.96 6.98
CA LYS A 5 -23.65 4.69 6.81
C LYS A 5 -22.41 4.84 5.91
N THR A 6 -22.57 5.46 4.75
CA THR A 6 -21.47 5.63 3.77
C THR A 6 -20.37 6.54 4.34
N GLU A 7 -20.74 7.54 5.13
CA GLU A 7 -19.79 8.44 5.76
C GLU A 7 -18.98 7.74 6.86
N VAL A 8 -19.64 6.98 7.74
CA VAL A 8 -18.99 6.16 8.78
C VAL A 8 -18.02 5.15 8.16
N TYR A 9 -18.45 4.42 7.12
CA TYR A 9 -17.60 3.50 6.39
C TYR A 9 -16.33 4.19 5.85
N ARG A 10 -16.49 5.34 5.19
CA ARG A 10 -15.36 6.08 4.62
C ARG A 10 -14.36 6.53 5.69
N ILE A 11 -14.86 7.02 6.83
CA ILE A 11 -13.98 7.48 7.93
C ILE A 11 -13.21 6.30 8.53
N ILE A 12 -13.88 5.18 8.81
CA ILE A 12 -13.21 4.01 9.38
C ILE A 12 -12.17 3.45 8.39
N LYS A 13 -12.53 3.32 7.11
CA LYS A 13 -11.59 2.88 6.06
C LYS A 13 -10.36 3.77 6.00
N GLN A 14 -10.55 5.08 6.02
CA GLN A 14 -9.45 6.05 5.98
C GLN A 14 -8.53 5.90 7.20
N ARG A 15 -9.09 5.74 8.40
CA ARG A 15 -8.31 5.52 9.63
C ARG A 15 -7.48 4.24 9.59
N ILE A 16 -7.98 3.19 8.93
CA ILE A 16 -7.22 1.94 8.72
C ILE A 16 -6.07 2.19 7.73
N ILE A 17 -6.34 2.86 6.62
CA ILE A 17 -5.33 3.17 5.59
C ILE A 17 -4.22 4.07 6.14
N GLU A 18 -4.57 5.04 6.97
CA GLU A 18 -3.62 5.96 7.61
C GLU A 18 -2.89 5.36 8.82
N GLY A 19 -3.22 4.10 9.19
CA GLY A 19 -2.62 3.41 10.33
C GLY A 19 -3.06 3.92 11.71
N ILE A 20 -4.06 4.80 11.78
CA ILE A 20 -4.67 5.25 13.04
C ILE A 20 -5.34 4.07 13.75
N LEU A 21 -6.02 3.22 12.98
CA LEU A 21 -6.44 1.89 13.39
C LEU A 21 -5.43 0.90 12.82
N ALA A 22 -4.43 0.54 13.61
CA ALA A 22 -3.33 -0.29 13.16
C ALA A 22 -3.75 -1.75 12.88
N PRO A 23 -3.07 -2.45 11.94
CA PRO A 23 -3.31 -3.86 11.68
C PRO A 23 -3.22 -4.72 12.96
N GLY A 24 -4.15 -5.64 13.12
CA GLY A 24 -4.24 -6.53 14.29
C GLY A 24 -4.88 -5.90 15.53
N LEU A 25 -5.23 -4.61 15.52
CA LEU A 25 -5.93 -3.99 16.65
C LEU A 25 -7.39 -4.40 16.71
N PRO A 26 -7.92 -4.72 17.94
CA PRO A 26 -9.33 -4.93 18.14
C PRO A 26 -10.11 -3.63 17.93
N ILE A 27 -11.28 -3.73 17.33
CA ILE A 27 -12.17 -2.61 17.05
C ILE A 27 -13.29 -2.61 18.10
N ASN A 28 -13.35 -1.54 18.90
CA ASN A 28 -14.45 -1.33 19.83
C ASN A 28 -15.58 -0.55 19.16
N GLU A 29 -16.69 -1.22 18.84
CA GLU A 29 -17.86 -0.61 18.20
C GLU A 29 -18.46 0.55 19.03
N ILE A 30 -18.38 0.46 20.38
CA ILE A 30 -18.94 1.47 21.28
C ILE A 30 -18.11 2.74 21.21
N GLU A 31 -16.79 2.61 21.32
CA GLU A 31 -15.87 3.74 21.23
C GLU A 31 -15.97 4.43 19.89
N LEU A 32 -15.99 3.66 18.77
CA LEU A 32 -16.17 4.22 17.45
C LEU A 32 -17.51 4.93 17.29
N ALA A 33 -18.60 4.39 17.82
CA ALA A 33 -19.92 5.01 17.75
C ALA A 33 -19.94 6.34 18.52
N THR A 34 -19.29 6.37 19.69
CA THR A 34 -19.17 7.57 20.53
C THR A 34 -18.31 8.64 19.82
N ASP A 35 -17.15 8.24 19.33
CA ASP A 35 -16.20 9.14 18.66
C ASP A 35 -16.78 9.76 17.38
N LEU A 36 -17.52 8.98 16.60
CA LEU A 36 -18.18 9.42 15.39
C LEU A 36 -19.56 10.08 15.62
N ASN A 37 -20.00 10.17 16.87
CA ASN A 37 -21.31 10.70 17.26
C ASN A 37 -22.48 10.08 16.48
N VAL A 38 -22.48 8.73 16.40
CA VAL A 38 -23.50 7.92 15.73
C VAL A 38 -23.96 6.78 16.64
N SER A 39 -25.09 6.12 16.28
CA SER A 39 -25.49 4.89 16.93
C SER A 39 -24.59 3.71 16.51
N LYS A 40 -24.66 2.57 17.22
CA LYS A 40 -23.88 1.36 16.89
C LYS A 40 -24.26 0.75 15.53
N THR A 41 -25.51 0.93 15.07
CA THR A 41 -26.00 0.32 13.84
C THR A 41 -25.19 0.70 12.60
N PRO A 42 -24.98 1.98 12.25
CA PRO A 42 -24.16 2.36 11.10
C PRO A 42 -22.69 1.94 11.23
N VAL A 43 -22.16 1.84 12.46
CA VAL A 43 -20.80 1.32 12.69
C VAL A 43 -20.72 -0.16 12.34
N ARG A 44 -21.66 -0.99 12.83
CA ARG A 44 -21.73 -2.42 12.48
C ARG A 44 -21.89 -2.68 11.00
N GLU A 45 -22.72 -1.88 10.35
CA GLU A 45 -22.90 -2.01 8.89
C GLU A 45 -21.63 -1.62 8.12
N ALA A 46 -20.92 -0.60 8.56
CA ALA A 46 -19.64 -0.20 8.00
C ALA A 46 -18.58 -1.30 8.21
N LEU A 47 -18.48 -1.86 9.42
CA LEU A 47 -17.55 -2.96 9.71
C LEU A 47 -17.84 -4.21 8.88
N ARG A 48 -19.11 -4.58 8.70
CA ARG A 48 -19.49 -5.70 7.79
C ARG A 48 -19.09 -5.44 6.34
N GLN A 49 -19.14 -4.20 5.89
CA GLN A 49 -18.68 -3.85 4.56
C GLN A 49 -17.16 -3.94 4.47
N LEU A 50 -16.42 -3.41 5.45
CA LEU A 50 -14.97 -3.50 5.53
C LEU A 50 -14.48 -4.94 5.66
N GLU A 51 -15.23 -5.80 6.34
CA GLU A 51 -14.96 -7.24 6.43
C GLU A 51 -15.05 -7.92 5.05
N ARG A 52 -16.07 -7.62 4.26
CA ARG A 52 -16.18 -8.13 2.88
C ARG A 52 -15.06 -7.64 1.97
N GLU A 53 -14.48 -6.48 2.27
CA GLU A 53 -13.34 -5.90 1.54
C GLU A 53 -11.98 -6.37 2.10
N GLY A 54 -11.98 -7.18 3.18
CA GLY A 54 -10.75 -7.71 3.78
C GLY A 54 -10.02 -6.76 4.73
N PHE A 55 -10.54 -5.56 5.01
CA PHE A 55 -9.93 -4.60 5.94
C PHE A 55 -10.16 -4.98 7.42
N VAL A 56 -11.20 -5.73 7.69
CA VAL A 56 -11.61 -6.13 9.05
C VAL A 56 -11.87 -7.63 9.05
N THR A 57 -11.53 -8.28 10.14
CA THR A 57 -11.84 -9.69 10.39
C THR A 57 -12.70 -9.78 11.64
N THR A 58 -13.83 -10.50 11.58
CA THR A 58 -14.70 -10.71 12.73
C THR A 58 -14.61 -12.16 13.20
N THR A 59 -14.31 -12.37 14.46
CA THR A 59 -14.26 -13.69 15.07
C THR A 59 -15.41 -13.84 16.07
N PRO A 60 -16.22 -14.88 15.96
CA PRO A 60 -17.29 -15.15 16.93
C PRO A 60 -16.75 -15.19 18.37
N GLY A 61 -17.36 -14.42 19.27
CA GLY A 61 -16.95 -14.31 20.67
C GLY A 61 -15.73 -13.41 20.95
N ARG A 62 -14.98 -12.96 19.93
CA ARG A 62 -13.83 -12.07 20.10
C ARG A 62 -14.04 -10.67 19.48
N GLY A 63 -15.12 -10.49 18.73
CA GLY A 63 -15.43 -9.21 18.07
C GLY A 63 -14.68 -8.99 16.77
N SER A 64 -14.63 -7.73 16.33
CA SER A 64 -13.98 -7.30 15.09
C SER A 64 -12.58 -6.77 15.38
N MET A 65 -11.65 -6.99 14.45
CA MET A 65 -10.29 -6.46 14.48
C MET A 65 -9.86 -5.99 13.09
N VAL A 66 -8.93 -5.06 13.02
CA VAL A 66 -8.29 -4.71 11.73
C VAL A 66 -7.51 -5.92 11.24
N SER A 67 -7.70 -6.28 9.98
CA SER A 67 -6.99 -7.42 9.39
C SER A 67 -5.48 -7.26 9.55
N PRO A 68 -4.77 -8.26 10.09
CA PRO A 68 -3.32 -8.21 10.18
C PRO A 68 -2.72 -8.26 8.77
N ILE A 69 -1.60 -7.59 8.59
CA ILE A 69 -0.78 -7.70 7.38
C ILE A 69 0.34 -8.70 7.66
N THR A 70 0.41 -9.75 6.87
CA THR A 70 1.44 -10.78 7.01
C THR A 70 2.65 -10.52 6.10
N PHE A 71 3.79 -11.09 6.43
CA PHE A 71 4.95 -11.06 5.52
C PHE A 71 4.66 -11.72 4.16
N GLN A 72 3.75 -12.69 4.15
CA GLN A 72 3.31 -13.34 2.92
C GLN A 72 2.55 -12.35 2.02
N ASP A 73 1.62 -11.58 2.58
CA ASP A 73 0.87 -10.55 1.83
C ASP A 73 1.83 -9.53 1.20
N ILE A 74 2.83 -9.09 1.96
CA ILE A 74 3.84 -8.16 1.48
C ILE A 74 4.61 -8.79 0.32
N ARG A 75 5.06 -10.04 0.45
CA ARG A 75 5.79 -10.76 -0.60
C ARG A 75 4.97 -10.87 -1.87
N GLU A 76 3.73 -11.31 -1.78
CA GLU A 76 2.84 -11.46 -2.93
C GLU A 76 2.61 -10.14 -3.67
N ILE A 77 2.43 -9.04 -2.93
CA ILE A 77 2.31 -7.71 -3.52
C ILE A 77 3.59 -7.32 -4.28
N TYR A 78 4.77 -7.58 -3.70
CA TYR A 78 6.04 -7.24 -4.36
C TYR A 78 6.29 -8.11 -5.60
N GLU A 79 5.98 -9.40 -5.56
CA GLU A 79 6.06 -10.30 -6.72
C GLU A 79 5.15 -9.81 -7.87
N MET A 80 3.91 -9.44 -7.55
CA MET A 80 2.99 -8.86 -8.54
C MET A 80 3.49 -7.53 -9.11
N ARG A 81 4.00 -6.65 -8.26
CA ARG A 81 4.58 -5.36 -8.69
C ARG A 81 5.76 -5.57 -9.61
N GLU A 82 6.67 -6.48 -9.28
CA GLU A 82 7.82 -6.81 -10.13
C GLU A 82 7.37 -7.20 -11.54
N ILE A 83 6.43 -8.13 -11.66
CA ILE A 83 5.90 -8.58 -12.95
C ILE A 83 5.31 -7.40 -13.74
N LEU A 84 4.46 -6.59 -13.09
CA LEU A 84 3.76 -5.50 -13.74
C LEU A 84 4.69 -4.34 -14.12
N GLU A 85 5.58 -3.94 -13.20
CA GLU A 85 6.51 -2.85 -13.41
C GLU A 85 7.56 -3.19 -14.49
N CYS A 86 8.10 -4.41 -14.48
CA CYS A 86 9.01 -4.89 -15.52
C CYS A 86 8.32 -4.95 -16.89
N CYS A 87 7.07 -5.42 -16.95
CA CYS A 87 6.30 -5.44 -18.19
C CYS A 87 6.02 -4.02 -18.70
N ALA A 88 5.65 -3.09 -17.82
CA ALA A 88 5.41 -1.70 -18.14
C ALA A 88 6.70 -1.01 -18.64
N ALA A 89 7.82 -1.23 -17.95
CA ALA A 89 9.12 -0.68 -18.34
C ALA A 89 9.56 -1.16 -19.72
N LYS A 90 9.49 -2.48 -19.99
CA LYS A 90 9.80 -3.05 -21.31
C LYS A 90 8.94 -2.44 -22.42
N ARG A 91 7.65 -2.28 -22.19
CA ARG A 91 6.74 -1.67 -23.17
C ARG A 91 6.95 -0.16 -23.32
N GLY A 92 7.28 0.51 -22.23
CA GLY A 92 7.62 1.94 -22.22
C GLY A 92 8.88 2.20 -23.03
N ALA A 93 9.95 1.45 -22.80
CA ALA A 93 11.22 1.58 -23.51
C ALA A 93 11.10 1.45 -25.04
N LEU A 94 10.12 0.68 -25.52
CA LEU A 94 9.85 0.54 -26.97
C LEU A 94 9.03 1.69 -27.57
N ARG A 95 8.45 2.56 -26.76
CA ARG A 95 7.48 3.60 -27.19
C ARG A 95 7.83 5.01 -26.76
N CYS A 96 8.70 5.16 -25.77
CA CYS A 96 9.07 6.47 -25.24
C CYS A 96 10.15 7.11 -26.09
N ASP A 97 10.06 8.43 -26.23
CA ASP A 97 11.17 9.23 -26.75
C ASP A 97 12.30 9.24 -25.72
N VAL A 98 13.52 9.03 -26.19
CA VAL A 98 14.74 9.04 -25.36
C VAL A 98 14.90 10.36 -24.58
N ALA A 99 14.44 11.48 -25.15
CA ALA A 99 14.47 12.78 -24.50
C ALA A 99 13.54 12.84 -23.28
N GLU A 100 12.33 12.26 -23.37
CA GLU A 100 11.36 12.20 -22.27
C GLU A 100 11.88 11.30 -21.13
N VAL A 101 12.50 10.17 -21.47
CA VAL A 101 13.09 9.26 -20.47
C VAL A 101 14.25 9.94 -19.73
N ARG A 102 15.11 10.67 -20.43
CA ARG A 102 16.22 11.42 -19.81
C ARG A 102 15.70 12.52 -18.87
N GLU A 103 14.66 13.25 -19.27
CA GLU A 103 14.08 14.29 -18.42
C GLU A 103 13.40 13.69 -17.18
N SER A 104 12.65 12.60 -17.34
CA SER A 104 12.04 11.88 -16.21
C SER A 104 13.09 11.36 -15.24
N LYS A 105 14.21 10.80 -15.74
CA LYS A 105 15.36 10.39 -14.92
C LYS A 105 15.93 11.56 -14.14
N ARG A 106 16.14 12.71 -14.79
CA ARG A 106 16.66 13.93 -14.14
C ARG A 106 15.73 14.45 -13.05
N GLN A 107 14.41 14.37 -13.26
CA GLN A 107 13.42 14.77 -12.26
C GLN A 107 13.43 13.83 -11.06
N LEU A 108 13.49 12.53 -11.28
CA LEU A 108 13.62 11.52 -10.21
C LEU A 108 14.90 11.73 -9.39
N GLU A 109 16.03 11.93 -10.04
CA GLU A 109 17.32 12.21 -9.36
C GLU A 109 17.25 13.49 -8.50
N LYS A 110 16.53 14.52 -8.96
CA LYS A 110 16.30 15.72 -8.15
C LYS A 110 15.39 15.48 -6.95
N MET A 111 14.35 14.66 -7.10
CA MET A 111 13.39 14.37 -6.03
C MET A 111 13.99 13.44 -4.97
N MET A 112 14.81 12.50 -5.38
CA MET A 112 15.44 11.52 -4.47
C MET A 112 16.69 12.04 -3.77
N GLY A 113 17.21 13.22 -4.15
CA GLY A 113 18.52 13.68 -3.69
C GLY A 113 19.65 12.79 -4.24
N LYS A 114 20.89 13.25 -4.08
CA LYS A 114 22.07 12.52 -4.59
C LYS A 114 22.43 11.28 -3.78
N ASN A 115 21.60 10.38 -3.56
CA ASN A 115 21.71 9.09 -2.87
C ASN A 115 20.66 8.98 -1.76
N PRO A 116 19.54 8.29 -1.96
CA PRO A 116 18.75 7.86 -0.82
C PRO A 116 19.67 6.95 0.00
N ASP A 117 19.93 7.34 1.25
CA ASP A 117 20.70 6.50 2.18
C ASP A 117 20.03 5.12 2.25
N PRO A 118 20.70 4.05 1.80
CA PRO A 118 20.12 2.70 1.86
C PRO A 118 19.76 2.30 3.29
N LYS A 119 20.34 2.96 4.30
CA LYS A 119 20.06 2.74 5.73
C LYS A 119 18.75 3.35 6.21
N SER A 120 18.14 4.27 5.43
CA SER A 120 16.84 4.86 5.77
C SER A 120 15.66 3.93 5.48
N PHE A 121 15.86 2.80 4.80
CA PHE A 121 14.84 1.79 4.60
C PHE A 121 14.74 0.86 5.82
N PRO A 122 13.52 0.58 6.33
CA PRO A 122 13.31 -0.24 7.54
C PRO A 122 13.64 -1.73 7.36
N TRP A 123 14.22 -2.12 6.23
CA TRP A 123 14.46 -3.53 5.87
C TRP A 123 15.93 -3.90 5.95
N GLY A 124 16.21 -5.14 6.39
CA GLY A 124 17.56 -5.68 6.49
C GLY A 124 18.27 -5.79 5.13
N GLU A 125 19.60 -5.79 5.14
CA GLU A 125 20.44 -5.84 3.92
C GLU A 125 20.15 -7.05 3.01
N GLU A 126 19.76 -8.20 3.57
CA GLU A 126 19.41 -9.38 2.77
C GLU A 126 18.05 -9.26 2.10
N GLU A 127 17.08 -8.63 2.75
CA GLU A 127 15.76 -8.34 2.18
C GLU A 127 15.86 -7.28 1.07
N LYS A 128 16.70 -6.26 1.25
CA LYS A 128 17.02 -5.30 0.20
C LYS A 128 17.58 -6.00 -1.04
N LYS A 129 18.50 -6.95 -0.89
CA LYS A 129 19.06 -7.70 -2.01
C LYS A 129 18.01 -8.55 -2.73
N ARG A 130 17.07 -9.17 -2.00
CA ARG A 130 16.02 -10.00 -2.60
C ARG A 130 14.94 -9.21 -3.34
N ILE A 131 14.65 -7.98 -2.90
CA ILE A 131 13.55 -7.17 -3.41
C ILE A 131 14.03 -6.16 -4.47
N VAL A 132 15.23 -5.61 -4.32
CA VAL A 132 15.75 -4.54 -5.18
C VAL A 132 16.61 -5.08 -6.32
N GLN A 133 17.29 -6.21 -6.14
CA GLN A 133 18.21 -6.76 -7.15
C GLN A 133 17.56 -7.19 -8.47
N PRO A 134 16.39 -7.84 -8.53
CA PRO A 134 15.78 -8.22 -9.80
C PRO A 134 15.26 -7.03 -10.61
N CYS A 135 14.69 -6.02 -9.94
CA CYS A 135 14.14 -4.84 -10.61
C CYS A 135 15.20 -3.83 -11.06
N SER A 136 16.23 -3.60 -10.22
CA SER A 136 17.27 -2.63 -10.53
C SER A 136 18.19 -3.09 -11.65
N ALA A 137 18.55 -4.37 -11.73
CA ALA A 137 19.37 -4.90 -12.81
C ALA A 137 18.62 -4.79 -14.16
N SER A 138 17.36 -5.22 -14.22
CA SER A 138 16.55 -5.18 -15.45
C SER A 138 16.22 -3.75 -15.92
N LEU A 139 16.01 -2.80 -15.01
CA LEU A 139 15.76 -1.40 -15.35
C LEU A 139 17.06 -0.65 -15.71
N TYR A 140 18.16 -0.90 -14.98
CA TYR A 140 19.46 -0.33 -15.29
C TYR A 140 20.03 -0.87 -16.60
N ASP A 141 19.90 -2.17 -16.87
CA ASP A 141 20.35 -2.76 -18.12
C ASP A 141 19.54 -2.26 -19.32
N ALA A 142 18.21 -2.09 -19.17
CA ALA A 142 17.37 -1.52 -20.23
C ALA A 142 17.69 -0.05 -20.53
N ILE A 143 18.21 0.71 -19.56
CA ILE A 143 18.60 2.12 -19.73
C ILE A 143 20.06 2.28 -20.20
N THR A 144 20.91 1.23 -20.00
CA THR A 144 22.35 1.30 -20.29
C THR A 144 22.71 0.69 -21.66
N ILE A 145 21.80 0.00 -22.35
CA ILE A 145 22.07 -0.68 -23.62
C ILE A 145 22.13 0.29 -24.83
N GLU A 146 21.77 1.57 -24.66
CA GLU A 146 21.88 2.58 -25.73
C GLU A 146 22.63 3.84 -25.24
N ALA A 147 23.90 3.70 -24.90
CA ALA A 147 24.80 4.85 -24.75
C ALA A 147 26.10 4.64 -25.55
#